data_a71748dd09a44fcb94f47bd620c269c5
#
_entry.id   a71748dd09a44fcb94f47bd620c269c5
#
_cell.length_a   1.000
_cell.length_b   1.000
_cell.length_c   1.000
_cell.angle_alpha   90.00
_cell.angle_beta   90.00
_cell.angle_gamma   90.00
#
_symmetry.space_group_name_H-M   'P 1'
#
loop_
_entity.id
_entity.type
_entity.pdbx_description
1 polymer ?
#
loop_
_entity_poly.entity_id
_entity_poly.type
_entity_poly.pdbx_seq_one_letter_code
_entity_poly.pdbx_strand_id
1 'polypeptide(L)'
;MTDTRSDTAPNQIEPAEAQPVKIVIVDDHPMVTEGIQSILESYDDIEVQGTFTSGRAIIEQVETLRPDVVLMDLNMPDIGGLSATEIILERCPATKILILSMHDSREYISTALGHGASGYVLKDVPTEEIKTAIDTVMAGEQYLCTGAKGSLAPPAGAGREPLTGREQTILLQLAQGKSNKEVAAALDISVRTVETHRKNIKRKLGISSTAGLTRYALEHGVLQGTGVGL
;
A
#
# COMPACT_ATOMS: atom_id res chain seq x y z
N MET A 1 -52.91 50.91 -21.39
CA MET A 1 -52.90 49.64 -20.66
C MET A 1 -52.01 48.71 -21.42
N THR A 2 -50.71 48.72 -21.11
CA THR A 2 -49.68 47.89 -21.72
C THR A 2 -49.07 47.02 -20.62
N ASP A 3 -49.42 45.75 -20.68
CA ASP A 3 -48.96 44.71 -19.74
C ASP A 3 -47.56 44.25 -20.17
N THR A 4 -46.54 44.59 -19.35
CA THR A 4 -45.15 44.19 -19.57
C THR A 4 -44.90 42.94 -18.73
N ARG A 5 -45.03 41.75 -19.34
CA ARG A 5 -44.62 40.50 -18.71
C ARG A 5 -43.11 40.41 -18.74
N SER A 6 -42.50 40.51 -17.57
CA SER A 6 -41.08 40.13 -17.34
C SER A 6 -40.94 38.62 -17.50
N ASP A 7 -40.30 38.22 -18.59
CA ASP A 7 -39.87 36.85 -18.82
C ASP A 7 -38.56 36.62 -18.05
N THR A 8 -38.67 36.03 -16.89
CA THR A 8 -37.49 35.63 -16.08
C THR A 8 -37.06 34.26 -16.55
N ALA A 9 -36.04 34.20 -17.39
CA ALA A 9 -35.41 32.94 -17.80
C ALA A 9 -34.92 32.16 -16.57
N PRO A 10 -35.09 30.84 -16.50
CA PRO A 10 -34.58 30.03 -15.43
C PRO A 10 -33.03 30.04 -15.44
N ASN A 11 -32.47 30.40 -14.30
CA ASN A 11 -31.04 30.34 -14.02
C ASN A 11 -30.56 28.89 -14.19
N GLN A 12 -29.88 28.60 -15.29
CA GLN A 12 -29.20 27.33 -15.50
C GLN A 12 -28.01 27.31 -14.52
N ILE A 13 -28.13 26.57 -13.44
CA ILE A 13 -27.02 26.22 -12.58
C ILE A 13 -26.18 25.24 -13.40
N GLU A 14 -25.11 25.77 -14.00
CA GLU A 14 -24.08 24.92 -14.60
C GLU A 14 -23.59 23.95 -13.49
N PRO A 15 -23.53 22.64 -13.76
CA PRO A 15 -22.95 21.70 -12.79
C PRO A 15 -21.50 22.13 -12.55
N ALA A 16 -21.15 22.36 -11.28
CA ALA A 16 -19.77 22.63 -10.90
C ALA A 16 -18.90 21.53 -11.48
N GLU A 17 -17.95 21.90 -12.35
CA GLU A 17 -16.98 20.96 -12.89
C GLU A 17 -16.29 20.28 -11.70
N ALA A 18 -16.48 18.99 -11.56
CA ALA A 18 -15.86 18.22 -10.51
C ALA A 18 -14.34 18.30 -10.76
N GLN A 19 -13.57 18.73 -9.75
CA GLN A 19 -12.12 18.79 -9.88
C GLN A 19 -11.58 17.39 -10.08
N PRO A 20 -10.58 17.20 -10.96
CA PRO A 20 -9.99 15.88 -11.19
C PRO A 20 -9.34 15.34 -9.92
N VAL A 21 -9.41 14.03 -9.74
CA VAL A 21 -8.78 13.32 -8.63
C VAL A 21 -7.26 13.36 -8.80
N LYS A 22 -6.57 13.91 -7.82
CA LYS A 22 -5.12 14.08 -7.82
C LYS A 22 -4.43 12.80 -7.37
N ILE A 23 -3.62 12.22 -8.25
CA ILE A 23 -2.98 10.93 -8.02
C ILE A 23 -1.47 11.08 -8.06
N VAL A 24 -0.81 10.36 -7.16
CA VAL A 24 0.64 10.14 -7.17
C VAL A 24 0.90 8.64 -7.29
N ILE A 25 1.87 8.27 -8.14
CA ILE A 25 2.29 6.88 -8.34
C ILE A 25 3.68 6.71 -7.72
N VAL A 26 3.86 5.68 -6.89
CA VAL A 26 5.12 5.39 -6.18
C VAL A 26 5.49 3.93 -6.42
N ASP A 27 6.47 3.71 -7.28
CA ASP A 27 6.93 2.37 -7.69
C ASP A 27 8.36 2.46 -8.25
N ASP A 28 9.25 1.60 -7.83
CA ASP A 28 10.65 1.58 -8.29
C ASP A 28 10.84 0.89 -9.67
N HIS A 29 9.76 0.42 -10.29
CA HIS A 29 9.75 -0.19 -11.62
C HIS A 29 9.23 0.79 -12.69
N PRO A 30 10.10 1.42 -13.51
CA PRO A 30 9.69 2.47 -14.47
C PRO A 30 8.61 2.01 -15.44
N MET A 31 8.70 0.79 -15.97
CA MET A 31 7.70 0.27 -16.92
C MET A 31 6.30 0.15 -16.33
N VAL A 32 6.21 -0.19 -15.04
CA VAL A 32 4.93 -0.26 -14.33
C VAL A 32 4.36 1.14 -14.15
N THR A 33 5.19 2.07 -13.70
CA THR A 33 4.83 3.47 -13.48
C THR A 33 4.35 4.14 -14.77
N GLU A 34 5.11 4.02 -15.87
CA GLU A 34 4.77 4.57 -17.19
C GLU A 34 3.47 3.97 -17.73
N GLY A 35 3.28 2.65 -17.58
CA GLY A 35 2.07 1.96 -18.01
C GLY A 35 0.82 2.44 -17.27
N ILE A 36 0.88 2.53 -15.95
CA ILE A 36 -0.23 3.00 -15.10
C ILE A 36 -0.51 4.48 -15.40
N GLN A 37 0.52 5.32 -15.47
CA GLN A 37 0.40 6.74 -15.76
C GLN A 37 -0.31 6.97 -17.09
N SER A 38 0.17 6.34 -18.18
CA SER A 38 -0.40 6.50 -19.51
C SER A 38 -1.90 6.18 -19.58
N ILE A 39 -2.34 5.18 -18.83
CA ILE A 39 -3.76 4.80 -18.80
C ILE A 39 -4.56 5.75 -17.90
N LEU A 40 -4.05 6.13 -16.74
CA LEU A 40 -4.75 7.06 -15.84
C LEU A 40 -4.91 8.44 -16.47
N GLU A 41 -3.93 8.94 -17.23
CA GLU A 41 -4.00 10.19 -17.97
C GLU A 41 -5.02 10.17 -19.14
N SER A 42 -5.56 9.00 -19.50
CA SER A 42 -6.63 8.89 -20.49
C SER A 42 -8.02 9.21 -19.94
N TYR A 43 -8.15 9.37 -18.62
CA TYR A 43 -9.40 9.72 -17.95
C TYR A 43 -9.44 11.19 -17.61
N ASP A 44 -10.45 11.92 -18.08
CA ASP A 44 -10.61 13.37 -17.88
C ASP A 44 -10.81 13.78 -16.40
N ASP A 45 -11.23 12.83 -15.56
CA ASP A 45 -11.48 13.01 -14.13
C ASP A 45 -10.27 12.65 -13.24
N ILE A 46 -9.09 12.40 -13.84
CA ILE A 46 -7.85 12.07 -13.13
C ILE A 46 -6.72 13.04 -13.51
N GLU A 47 -5.97 13.49 -12.51
CA GLU A 47 -4.73 14.27 -12.66
C GLU A 47 -3.57 13.52 -12.00
N VAL A 48 -2.62 13.01 -12.80
CA VAL A 48 -1.39 12.41 -12.26
C VAL A 48 -0.40 13.54 -11.94
N GLN A 49 -0.24 13.87 -10.66
CA GLN A 49 0.62 14.95 -10.19
C GLN A 49 2.11 14.61 -10.25
N GLY A 50 2.45 13.32 -10.29
CA GLY A 50 3.83 12.87 -10.40
C GLY A 50 4.02 11.40 -10.10
N THR A 51 5.24 10.94 -10.42
CA THR A 51 5.71 9.58 -10.19
C THR A 51 6.97 9.61 -9.34
N PHE A 52 7.09 8.68 -8.41
CA PHE A 52 8.23 8.56 -7.49
C PHE A 52 8.74 7.13 -7.45
N THR A 53 10.04 6.97 -7.29
CA THR A 53 10.70 5.65 -7.28
C THR A 53 11.07 5.18 -5.89
N SER A 54 10.72 5.92 -4.84
CA SER A 54 11.00 5.54 -3.45
C SER A 54 10.00 6.15 -2.47
N GLY A 55 9.78 5.46 -1.34
CA GLY A 55 8.93 5.96 -0.26
C GLY A 55 9.46 7.27 0.35
N ARG A 56 10.78 7.45 0.40
CA ARG A 56 11.39 8.71 0.89
C ARG A 56 11.00 9.90 0.03
N ALA A 57 11.10 9.76 -1.29
CA ALA A 57 10.85 10.87 -2.21
C ALA A 57 9.40 11.38 -2.10
N ILE A 58 8.42 10.50 -2.01
CA ILE A 58 7.03 10.92 -1.83
C ILE A 58 6.78 11.52 -0.44
N ILE A 59 7.37 10.98 0.64
CA ILE A 59 7.22 11.51 1.99
C ILE A 59 7.68 12.97 2.07
N GLU A 60 8.73 13.35 1.33
CA GLU A 60 9.24 14.73 1.27
C GLU A 60 8.32 15.68 0.50
N GLN A 61 7.48 15.18 -0.40
CA GLN A 61 6.65 15.97 -1.30
C GLN A 61 5.14 15.94 -0.98
N VAL A 62 4.68 14.97 -0.19
CA VAL A 62 3.26 14.70 0.00
C VAL A 62 2.47 15.88 0.59
N GLU A 63 3.08 16.65 1.51
CA GLU A 63 2.44 17.83 2.12
C GLU A 63 2.27 18.99 1.12
N THR A 64 3.14 19.07 0.11
CA THR A 64 3.08 20.07 -0.96
C THR A 64 2.08 19.64 -2.04
N LEU A 65 2.16 18.40 -2.48
CA LEU A 65 1.30 17.85 -3.54
C LEU A 65 -0.15 17.65 -3.06
N ARG A 66 -0.33 17.23 -1.81
CA ARG A 66 -1.63 16.90 -1.21
C ARG A 66 -2.48 16.05 -2.15
N PRO A 67 -1.99 14.86 -2.55
CA PRO A 67 -2.72 13.99 -3.44
C PRO A 67 -3.98 13.45 -2.76
N ASP A 68 -5.03 13.23 -3.54
CA ASP A 68 -6.23 12.54 -3.07
C ASP A 68 -5.96 11.04 -2.92
N VAL A 69 -5.19 10.45 -3.86
CA VAL A 69 -4.82 9.03 -3.87
C VAL A 69 -3.33 8.88 -4.12
N VAL A 70 -2.69 7.99 -3.37
CA VAL A 70 -1.33 7.49 -3.65
C VAL A 70 -1.42 6.02 -4.02
N LEU A 71 -0.98 5.68 -5.23
CA LEU A 71 -0.73 4.31 -5.65
C LEU A 71 0.67 3.92 -5.16
N MET A 72 0.77 2.97 -4.23
CA MET A 72 1.98 2.69 -3.47
C MET A 72 2.46 1.26 -3.67
N ASP A 73 3.64 1.07 -4.24
CA ASP A 73 4.29 -0.24 -4.21
C ASP A 73 4.76 -0.61 -2.81
N LEU A 74 4.69 -1.89 -2.48
CA LEU A 74 5.17 -2.42 -1.19
C LEU A 74 6.70 -2.54 -1.13
N ASN A 75 7.30 -2.99 -2.23
CA ASN A 75 8.68 -3.44 -2.27
C ASN A 75 9.59 -2.39 -2.92
N MET A 76 9.88 -1.33 -2.20
CA MET A 76 10.77 -0.28 -2.65
C MET A 76 12.06 -0.26 -1.84
N PRO A 77 13.20 0.19 -2.43
CA PRO A 77 14.41 0.47 -1.69
C PRO A 77 14.16 1.60 -0.68
N ASP A 78 15.00 1.73 0.33
CA ASP A 78 14.96 2.73 1.41
C ASP A 78 13.77 2.56 2.36
N ILE A 79 12.68 3.27 2.14
CA ILE A 79 11.46 3.21 2.94
C ILE A 79 10.43 2.39 2.16
N GLY A 80 10.12 1.20 2.65
CA GLY A 80 9.09 0.33 2.05
C GLY A 80 7.70 0.94 2.14
N GLY A 81 6.80 0.51 1.22
CA GLY A 81 5.48 1.09 1.06
C GLY A 81 4.61 1.09 2.31
N LEU A 82 4.73 0.08 3.19
CA LEU A 82 3.98 0.05 4.46
C LEU A 82 4.38 1.19 5.41
N SER A 83 5.70 1.38 5.59
CA SER A 83 6.20 2.47 6.43
C SER A 83 5.91 3.84 5.81
N ALA A 84 6.01 3.96 4.49
CA ALA A 84 5.64 5.18 3.78
C ALA A 84 4.15 5.50 3.96
N THR A 85 3.28 4.49 3.91
CA THR A 85 1.84 4.61 4.14
C THR A 85 1.54 5.24 5.51
N GLU A 86 2.13 4.72 6.59
CA GLU A 86 1.93 5.27 7.94
C GLU A 86 2.34 6.74 8.02
N ILE A 87 3.55 7.07 7.53
CA ILE A 87 4.08 8.44 7.59
C ILE A 87 3.23 9.40 6.75
N ILE A 88 2.77 8.97 5.56
CA ILE A 88 1.91 9.79 4.71
C ILE A 88 0.57 10.07 5.39
N LEU A 89 -0.05 9.05 5.98
CA LEU A 89 -1.34 9.20 6.67
C LEU A 89 -1.23 10.04 7.94
N GLU A 90 -0.09 10.02 8.65
CA GLU A 90 0.17 10.94 9.76
C GLU A 90 0.23 12.40 9.31
N ARG A 91 0.84 12.69 8.15
CA ARG A 91 1.01 14.05 7.61
C ARG A 91 -0.21 14.53 6.82
N CYS A 92 -0.82 13.65 6.06
CA CYS A 92 -1.95 13.92 5.18
C CYS A 92 -3.08 12.89 5.40
N PRO A 93 -3.87 12.99 6.49
CA PRO A 93 -4.89 12.00 6.86
C PRO A 93 -6.04 11.86 5.85
N ALA A 94 -6.24 12.86 4.99
CA ALA A 94 -7.27 12.82 3.94
C ALA A 94 -6.87 11.98 2.72
N THR A 95 -5.57 11.77 2.50
CA THR A 95 -5.03 11.01 1.38
C THR A 95 -5.43 9.53 1.49
N LYS A 96 -5.87 8.94 0.38
CA LYS A 96 -6.18 7.52 0.29
C LYS A 96 -4.95 6.77 -0.23
N ILE A 97 -4.62 5.65 0.39
CA ILE A 97 -3.49 4.83 -0.05
C ILE A 97 -4.02 3.53 -0.68
N LEU A 98 -3.75 3.35 -1.96
CA LEU A 98 -3.98 2.10 -2.68
C LEU A 98 -2.65 1.37 -2.84
N ILE A 99 -2.51 0.23 -2.20
CA ILE A 99 -1.32 -0.60 -2.35
C ILE A 99 -1.35 -1.30 -3.71
N LEU A 100 -0.23 -1.24 -4.44
CA LEU A 100 0.04 -2.03 -5.63
C LEU A 100 1.06 -3.12 -5.29
N SER A 101 0.79 -4.39 -5.58
CA SER A 101 1.69 -5.48 -5.21
C SER A 101 1.59 -6.69 -6.14
N MET A 102 2.66 -7.46 -6.26
CA MET A 102 2.64 -8.78 -6.89
C MET A 102 2.18 -9.90 -5.94
N HIS A 103 1.97 -9.58 -4.65
CA HIS A 103 1.64 -10.57 -3.62
C HIS A 103 0.13 -10.61 -3.36
N ASP A 104 -0.45 -11.79 -3.49
CA ASP A 104 -1.87 -12.08 -3.26
C ASP A 104 -2.16 -12.69 -1.87
N SER A 105 -1.12 -12.87 -1.04
CA SER A 105 -1.29 -13.55 0.23
C SER A 105 -2.05 -12.70 1.25
N ARG A 106 -2.86 -13.38 2.05
CA ARG A 106 -3.67 -12.76 3.12
C ARG A 106 -2.84 -11.91 4.07
N GLU A 107 -1.63 -12.36 4.39
CA GLU A 107 -0.73 -11.67 5.31
C GLU A 107 -0.35 -10.29 4.80
N TYR A 108 0.01 -10.17 3.51
CA TYR A 108 0.35 -8.89 2.90
C TYR A 108 -0.86 -7.95 2.88
N ILE A 109 -2.02 -8.47 2.47
CA ILE A 109 -3.27 -7.70 2.39
C ILE A 109 -3.67 -7.20 3.78
N SER A 110 -3.74 -8.09 4.79
CA SER A 110 -4.15 -7.71 6.14
C SER A 110 -3.14 -6.77 6.82
N THR A 111 -1.85 -6.91 6.51
CA THR A 111 -0.82 -6.01 7.00
C THR A 111 -0.98 -4.62 6.38
N ALA A 112 -1.16 -4.52 5.07
CA ALA A 112 -1.36 -3.25 4.39
C ALA A 112 -2.59 -2.50 4.94
N LEU A 113 -3.71 -3.20 5.09
CA LEU A 113 -4.93 -2.62 5.69
C LEU A 113 -4.71 -2.21 7.16
N GLY A 114 -3.95 -3.00 7.91
CA GLY A 114 -3.58 -2.70 9.31
C GLY A 114 -2.70 -1.44 9.44
N HIS A 115 -1.94 -1.07 8.41
CA HIS A 115 -1.16 0.17 8.31
C HIS A 115 -1.98 1.35 7.76
N GLY A 116 -3.29 1.18 7.55
CA GLY A 116 -4.21 2.25 7.15
C GLY A 116 -4.42 2.37 5.65
N ALA A 117 -3.96 1.41 4.83
CA ALA A 117 -4.27 1.42 3.40
C ALA A 117 -5.78 1.38 3.15
N SER A 118 -6.24 2.20 2.22
CA SER A 118 -7.65 2.27 1.80
C SER A 118 -8.04 1.12 0.87
N GLY A 119 -7.04 0.48 0.22
CA GLY A 119 -7.29 -0.66 -0.62
C GLY A 119 -6.02 -1.38 -1.05
N TYR A 120 -6.22 -2.52 -1.73
CA TYR A 120 -5.16 -3.39 -2.20
C TYR A 120 -5.47 -3.90 -3.60
N VAL A 121 -4.53 -3.69 -4.53
CA VAL A 121 -4.63 -4.06 -5.94
C VAL A 121 -3.41 -4.90 -6.31
N LEU A 122 -3.61 -5.98 -7.04
CA LEU A 122 -2.50 -6.75 -7.61
C LEU A 122 -2.00 -6.07 -8.89
N LYS A 123 -0.68 -6.12 -9.12
CA LYS A 123 -0.05 -5.51 -10.32
C LYS A 123 -0.34 -6.26 -11.62
N ASP A 124 -0.88 -7.47 -11.53
CA ASP A 124 -1.24 -8.32 -12.67
C ASP A 124 -2.71 -8.19 -13.12
N VAL A 125 -3.48 -7.32 -12.44
CA VAL A 125 -4.86 -7.04 -12.86
C VAL A 125 -4.91 -6.08 -14.07
N PRO A 126 -6.01 -6.10 -14.85
CA PRO A 126 -6.23 -5.09 -15.87
C PRO A 126 -6.21 -3.68 -15.29
N THR A 127 -5.63 -2.73 -16.02
CA THR A 127 -5.43 -1.36 -15.48
C THR A 127 -6.75 -0.63 -15.23
N GLU A 128 -7.82 -1.01 -15.92
CA GLU A 128 -9.19 -0.53 -15.68
C GLU A 128 -9.66 -0.87 -14.24
N GLU A 129 -9.12 -1.92 -13.65
CA GLU A 129 -9.40 -2.28 -12.26
C GLU A 129 -8.77 -1.28 -11.29
N ILE A 130 -7.63 -0.65 -11.65
CA ILE A 130 -7.02 0.43 -10.87
C ILE A 130 -7.94 1.65 -10.83
N LYS A 131 -8.56 2.02 -11.97
CA LYS A 131 -9.56 3.12 -11.99
C LYS A 131 -10.74 2.81 -11.08
N THR A 132 -11.27 1.60 -11.15
CA THR A 132 -12.36 1.15 -10.27
C THR A 132 -11.95 1.21 -8.78
N ALA A 133 -10.71 0.84 -8.48
CA ALA A 133 -10.17 0.93 -7.12
C ALA A 133 -10.08 2.37 -6.63
N ILE A 134 -9.61 3.30 -7.47
CA ILE A 134 -9.54 4.73 -7.18
C ILE A 134 -10.95 5.27 -6.88
N ASP A 135 -11.93 5.02 -7.72
CA ASP A 135 -13.31 5.48 -7.54
C ASP A 135 -13.91 4.96 -6.24
N THR A 136 -13.64 3.69 -5.93
CA THR A 136 -14.14 3.05 -4.69
C THR A 136 -13.56 3.71 -3.44
N VAL A 137 -12.25 3.95 -3.39
CA VAL A 137 -11.63 4.57 -2.21
C VAL A 137 -11.97 6.05 -2.09
N MET A 138 -12.22 6.74 -3.20
CA MET A 138 -12.71 8.12 -3.22
C MET A 138 -14.15 8.22 -2.71
N ALA A 139 -14.97 7.20 -2.93
CA ALA A 139 -16.30 7.09 -2.31
C ALA A 139 -16.24 6.77 -0.80
N GLY A 140 -15.05 6.56 -0.24
CA GLY A 140 -14.85 6.23 1.18
C GLY A 140 -14.99 4.74 1.49
N GLU A 141 -15.10 3.90 0.48
CA GLU A 141 -15.17 2.45 0.62
C GLU A 141 -13.78 1.82 0.52
N GLN A 142 -13.61 0.64 1.12
CA GLN A 142 -12.38 -0.12 1.01
C GLN A 142 -12.37 -0.97 -0.27
N TYR A 143 -11.28 -0.90 -1.04
CA TYR A 143 -11.14 -1.70 -2.25
C TYR A 143 -10.18 -2.89 -2.06
N LEU A 144 -10.63 -4.05 -2.53
CA LEU A 144 -9.81 -5.26 -2.61
C LEU A 144 -10.07 -5.92 -3.97
N CYS A 145 -9.04 -6.15 -4.77
CA CYS A 145 -9.17 -6.84 -6.04
C CYS A 145 -9.67 -8.28 -5.85
N THR A 146 -10.18 -8.91 -6.90
CA THR A 146 -10.82 -10.23 -6.85
C THR A 146 -9.90 -11.30 -6.26
N GLY A 147 -8.61 -11.30 -6.59
CA GLY A 147 -7.61 -12.20 -6.00
C GLY A 147 -7.43 -11.96 -4.49
N ALA A 148 -7.38 -10.69 -4.07
CA ALA A 148 -7.28 -10.30 -2.67
C ALA A 148 -8.53 -10.66 -1.85
N LYS A 149 -9.74 -10.53 -2.43
CA LYS A 149 -11.01 -10.93 -1.76
C LYS A 149 -11.05 -12.41 -1.42
N GLY A 150 -10.58 -13.26 -2.33
CA GLY A 150 -10.49 -14.71 -2.11
C GLY A 150 -9.56 -15.07 -0.95
N SER A 151 -8.47 -14.33 -0.79
CA SER A 151 -7.49 -14.52 0.28
C SER A 151 -7.97 -14.07 1.66
N LEU A 152 -8.98 -13.19 1.74
CA LEU A 152 -9.54 -12.72 3.02
C LEU A 152 -10.64 -13.63 3.59
N ALA A 153 -11.15 -14.59 2.82
CA ALA A 153 -12.08 -15.59 3.38
C ALA A 153 -11.41 -16.32 4.55
N PRO A 154 -12.06 -16.44 5.73
CA PRO A 154 -11.41 -17.05 6.89
C PRO A 154 -11.06 -18.50 6.58
N PRO A 155 -9.79 -18.93 6.71
CA PRO A 155 -9.51 -20.35 6.73
C PRO A 155 -10.17 -20.92 7.98
N ALA A 156 -10.90 -22.00 7.84
CA ALA A 156 -11.46 -22.72 8.95
C ALA A 156 -10.30 -23.08 9.92
N GLY A 157 -10.12 -22.27 11.00
CA GLY A 157 -9.21 -22.63 12.09
C GLY A 157 -8.07 -21.69 12.47
N ALA A 158 -8.02 -20.39 12.12
CA ALA A 158 -6.88 -19.58 12.54
C ALA A 158 -7.24 -18.16 13.00
N GLY A 159 -7.36 -17.96 14.28
CA GLY A 159 -7.18 -16.67 14.97
C GLY A 159 -5.69 -16.33 15.12
N ARG A 160 -4.98 -16.05 14.00
CA ARG A 160 -3.57 -15.62 14.06
C ARG A 160 -3.49 -14.12 13.85
N GLU A 161 -2.88 -13.41 14.81
CA GLU A 161 -2.57 -11.98 14.66
C GLU A 161 -1.54 -11.79 13.53
N PRO A 162 -1.72 -10.80 12.62
CA PRO A 162 -0.73 -10.49 11.60
C PRO A 162 0.59 -10.02 12.23
N LEU A 163 1.69 -10.22 11.52
CA LEU A 163 2.98 -9.67 11.92
C LEU A 163 2.99 -8.16 11.70
N THR A 164 3.47 -7.39 12.67
CA THR A 164 3.75 -5.97 12.52
C THR A 164 4.92 -5.76 11.54
N GLY A 165 5.04 -4.57 10.93
CA GLY A 165 6.16 -4.24 10.03
C GLY A 165 7.52 -4.49 10.69
N ARG A 166 7.65 -4.21 11.99
CA ARG A 166 8.88 -4.48 12.77
C ARG A 166 9.15 -5.98 12.89
N GLU A 167 8.13 -6.78 13.12
CA GLU A 167 8.23 -8.24 13.20
C GLU A 167 8.58 -8.85 11.83
N GLN A 168 8.06 -8.30 10.73
CA GLN A 168 8.42 -8.72 9.37
C GLN A 168 9.88 -8.42 9.05
N THR A 169 10.36 -7.21 9.35
CA THR A 169 11.77 -6.83 9.17
C THR A 169 12.70 -7.76 9.97
N ILE A 170 12.34 -8.08 11.20
CA ILE A 170 13.12 -8.99 12.03
C ILE A 170 13.06 -10.42 11.48
N LEU A 171 11.90 -10.89 11.03
CA LEU A 171 11.74 -12.19 10.39
C LEU A 171 12.62 -12.33 9.16
N LEU A 172 12.67 -11.31 8.30
CA LEU A 172 13.53 -11.26 7.13
C LEU A 172 15.01 -11.40 7.50
N GLN A 173 15.49 -10.65 8.47
CA GLN A 173 16.89 -10.72 8.94
C GLN A 173 17.24 -12.09 9.53
N LEU A 174 16.32 -12.69 10.29
CA LEU A 174 16.49 -14.02 10.84
C LEU A 174 16.49 -15.11 9.76
N ALA A 175 15.67 -14.94 8.71
CA ALA A 175 15.60 -15.85 7.58
C ALA A 175 16.87 -15.80 6.71
N GLN A 176 17.56 -14.67 6.68
CA GLN A 176 18.89 -14.50 6.09
C GLN A 176 20.02 -15.15 6.92
N GLY A 177 19.69 -15.81 8.03
CA GLY A 177 20.65 -16.50 8.88
C GLY A 177 21.33 -15.62 9.94
N LYS A 178 20.92 -14.34 10.08
CA LYS A 178 21.51 -13.44 11.10
C LYS A 178 21.12 -13.87 12.51
N SER A 179 22.08 -13.76 13.42
CA SER A 179 21.89 -13.96 14.84
C SER A 179 21.11 -12.80 15.46
N ASN A 180 20.53 -12.99 16.65
CA ASN A 180 19.84 -11.92 17.38
C ASN A 180 20.74 -10.68 17.63
N LYS A 181 22.06 -10.88 17.79
CA LYS A 181 23.02 -9.77 17.97
C LYS A 181 23.21 -8.97 16.69
N GLU A 182 23.32 -9.64 15.54
CA GLU A 182 23.46 -8.99 14.23
C GLU A 182 22.20 -8.25 13.86
N VAL A 183 21.02 -8.84 14.12
CA VAL A 183 19.72 -8.17 13.92
C VAL A 183 19.59 -6.93 14.81
N ALA A 184 19.99 -7.04 16.08
CA ALA A 184 19.97 -5.93 17.03
C ALA A 184 20.84 -4.77 16.56
N ALA A 185 22.07 -5.07 16.11
CA ALA A 185 22.99 -4.07 15.57
C ALA A 185 22.48 -3.44 14.27
N ALA A 186 21.92 -4.24 13.35
CA ALA A 186 21.42 -3.76 12.07
C ALA A 186 20.18 -2.85 12.20
N LEU A 187 19.40 -3.03 13.26
CA LEU A 187 18.14 -2.31 13.49
C LEU A 187 18.23 -1.28 14.62
N ASP A 188 19.42 -1.07 15.19
CA ASP A 188 19.71 -0.16 16.33
C ASP A 188 18.76 -0.36 17.52
N ILE A 189 18.60 -1.64 17.94
CA ILE A 189 17.76 -2.02 19.09
C ILE A 189 18.49 -3.00 20.00
N SER A 190 17.99 -3.21 21.22
CA SER A 190 18.58 -4.19 22.12
C SER A 190 18.36 -5.64 21.65
N VAL A 191 19.30 -6.53 21.98
CA VAL A 191 19.14 -7.98 21.75
C VAL A 191 17.86 -8.50 22.42
N ARG A 192 17.54 -8.01 23.60
CA ARG A 192 16.31 -8.35 24.33
C ARG A 192 15.04 -7.96 23.58
N THR A 193 15.09 -6.82 22.87
CA THR A 193 13.99 -6.37 22.01
C THR A 193 13.80 -7.33 20.82
N VAL A 194 14.89 -7.78 20.19
CA VAL A 194 14.83 -8.78 19.11
C VAL A 194 14.26 -10.10 19.60
N GLU A 195 14.66 -10.56 20.80
CA GLU A 195 14.13 -11.78 21.41
C GLU A 195 12.63 -11.70 21.69
N THR A 196 12.16 -10.53 22.14
CA THR A 196 10.74 -10.26 22.36
C THR A 196 9.94 -10.35 21.06
N HIS A 197 10.41 -9.67 20.01
CA HIS A 197 9.77 -9.75 18.68
C HIS A 197 9.80 -11.19 18.14
N ARG A 198 10.91 -11.89 18.25
CA ARG A 198 11.02 -13.29 17.83
C ARG A 198 10.02 -14.21 18.54
N LYS A 199 9.81 -14.00 19.84
CA LYS A 199 8.79 -14.72 20.62
C LYS A 199 7.38 -14.41 20.08
N ASN A 200 7.09 -13.15 19.80
CA ASN A 200 5.80 -12.73 19.25
C ASN A 200 5.58 -13.30 17.84
N ILE A 201 6.58 -13.25 16.96
CA ILE A 201 6.54 -13.84 15.62
C ILE A 201 6.21 -15.34 15.72
N LYS A 202 6.95 -16.09 16.57
CA LYS A 202 6.68 -17.51 16.78
C LYS A 202 5.25 -17.79 17.26
N ARG A 203 4.75 -16.98 18.18
CA ARG A 203 3.37 -17.09 18.69
C ARG A 203 2.35 -16.80 17.59
N LYS A 204 2.53 -15.71 16.86
CA LYS A 204 1.62 -15.27 15.80
C LYS A 204 1.58 -16.25 14.63
N LEU A 205 2.73 -16.80 14.22
CA LEU A 205 2.82 -17.77 13.13
C LEU A 205 2.53 -19.22 13.56
N GLY A 206 2.47 -19.50 14.85
CA GLY A 206 2.34 -20.87 15.37
C GLY A 206 3.57 -21.75 15.09
N ILE A 207 4.74 -21.13 14.96
CA ILE A 207 6.01 -21.80 14.59
C ILE A 207 6.91 -21.85 15.85
N SER A 208 7.37 -23.05 16.23
CA SER A 208 8.20 -23.23 17.42
C SER A 208 9.71 -23.17 17.15
N SER A 209 10.15 -23.49 15.93
CA SER A 209 11.57 -23.61 15.58
C SER A 209 12.06 -22.44 14.71
N THR A 210 13.39 -22.19 14.74
CA THR A 210 14.03 -21.20 13.86
C THR A 210 14.00 -21.67 12.40
N ALA A 211 14.25 -22.95 12.15
CA ALA A 211 14.16 -23.54 10.82
C ALA A 211 12.74 -23.40 10.22
N GLY A 212 11.70 -23.47 11.06
CA GLY A 212 10.32 -23.19 10.65
C GLY A 212 10.09 -21.75 10.26
N LEU A 213 10.71 -20.78 10.95
CA LEU A 213 10.64 -19.36 10.59
C LEU A 213 11.34 -19.09 9.24
N THR A 214 12.51 -19.69 9.01
CA THR A 214 13.24 -19.57 7.73
C THR A 214 12.42 -20.16 6.58
N ARG A 215 11.85 -21.36 6.77
CA ARG A 215 10.99 -22.00 5.76
C ARG A 215 9.74 -21.14 5.48
N TYR A 216 9.10 -20.63 6.50
CA TYR A 216 7.96 -19.73 6.34
C TYR A 216 8.32 -18.49 5.51
N ALA A 217 9.46 -17.86 5.80
CA ALA A 217 9.93 -16.70 5.07
C ALA A 217 10.25 -16.99 3.59
N LEU A 218 10.75 -18.21 3.28
CA LEU A 218 11.00 -18.68 1.92
C LEU A 218 9.68 -18.94 1.17
N GLU A 219 8.75 -19.66 1.80
CA GLU A 219 7.45 -20.03 1.21
C GLU A 219 6.55 -18.80 0.93
N HIS A 220 6.68 -17.75 1.74
CA HIS A 220 5.86 -16.53 1.65
C HIS A 220 6.60 -15.35 1.02
N GLY A 221 7.67 -15.59 0.28
CA GLY A 221 8.37 -14.59 -0.52
C GLY A 221 9.10 -13.49 0.26
N VAL A 222 9.17 -13.58 1.59
CA VAL A 222 9.83 -12.57 2.45
C VAL A 222 11.32 -12.40 2.11
N LEU A 223 11.95 -13.38 1.41
CA LEU A 223 13.36 -13.36 1.00
C LEU A 223 13.59 -12.94 -0.46
N GLN A 224 12.56 -12.73 -1.28
CA GLN A 224 12.74 -12.43 -2.71
C GLN A 224 13.11 -10.97 -2.99
N GLY A 225 13.22 -10.11 -1.97
CA GLY A 225 13.65 -8.71 -2.10
C GLY A 225 15.15 -8.46 -2.11
N THR A 226 16.01 -9.51 -1.99
CA THR A 226 17.47 -9.35 -2.06
C THR A 226 18.01 -10.21 -3.18
N GLY A 227 18.09 -9.63 -4.39
CA GLY A 227 18.87 -10.19 -5.48
C GLY A 227 20.33 -10.30 -5.05
N VAL A 228 20.78 -11.51 -4.66
CA VAL A 228 22.19 -11.86 -4.67
C VAL A 228 22.39 -12.60 -5.99
N GLY A 229 22.89 -11.86 -6.98
CA GLY A 229 23.47 -12.46 -8.17
C GLY A 229 24.64 -13.37 -7.77
N LEU A 230 24.65 -14.56 -8.29
CA LEU A 230 25.85 -15.37 -8.49
C LEU A 230 26.51 -14.95 -9.80
#